data_474fb1fb287ad45896f244347d2cfe21
#
_entry.id   474fb1fb287ad45896f244347d2cfe21
#
_cell.length_a   1.000
_cell.length_b   1.000
_cell.length_c   1.000
_cell.angle_alpha   90.00
_cell.angle_beta   90.00
_cell.angle_gamma   90.00
#
_symmetry.space_group_name_H-M   'P 1'
#
loop_
_entity.id
_entity.type
_entity.pdbx_description
1 polymer ?
#
loop_
_entity_poly.entity_id
_entity_poly.type
_entity_poly.pdbx_seq_one_letter_code
_entity_poly.pdbx_strand_id
1 'polypeptide(L)'
;VRWMQFGTFCPMMRSHGTELPREIWNFGKRGEWCFDAQEKMINLRYRLLPYIYSTSWDVSHNDGTFMRPLVMDFAADSKTHEVGGEFLFGRSLLVAPVTRPEVTEWSVYLPQGADWWDFWSNEKQQGGQTLNRCVSKEILPVYVKAGSILPFGPKVQYSAEKNWDNLEIRIYPGADGTFTLYEDENDNYNYEKGAYSTIRFHWDDKARRLTIEEREGSFPGMLKSRKFKVVLVGQNSGTGDRPMKGGKTISYAGKKKSIKL
;
A
#
# COMPACT_ATOMS: atom_id res chain seq x y z
N VAL A 1 -12.43 10.23 12.84
CA VAL A 1 -12.32 9.70 11.46
C VAL A 1 -10.99 10.10 10.81
N ARG A 2 -10.64 11.39 10.74
CA ARG A 2 -9.39 11.87 10.10
C ARG A 2 -8.12 11.26 10.73
N TRP A 3 -8.08 11.11 12.06
CA TRP A 3 -6.98 10.42 12.73
C TRP A 3 -6.87 8.94 12.37
N MET A 4 -8.00 8.25 12.22
CA MET A 4 -8.02 6.85 11.76
C MET A 4 -7.52 6.72 10.32
N GLN A 5 -7.91 7.66 9.45
CA GLN A 5 -7.42 7.74 8.07
C GLN A 5 -5.90 7.93 8.04
N PHE A 6 -5.36 8.87 8.80
CA PHE A 6 -3.92 9.09 8.90
C PHE A 6 -3.21 7.87 9.50
N GLY A 7 -3.71 7.34 10.63
CA GLY A 7 -3.13 6.17 11.30
C GLY A 7 -3.01 4.93 10.41
N THR A 8 -3.89 4.78 9.41
CA THR A 8 -3.82 3.70 8.43
C THR A 8 -2.50 3.64 7.68
N PHE A 9 -1.86 4.79 7.48
CA PHE A 9 -0.58 4.95 6.78
C PHE A 9 0.57 5.35 7.74
N CYS A 10 0.47 4.95 9.00
CA CYS A 10 1.56 5.03 9.97
C CYS A 10 2.17 3.65 10.21
N PRO A 11 3.44 3.52 10.62
CA PRO A 11 4.06 2.24 10.98
C PRO A 11 3.23 1.50 12.03
N MET A 12 2.79 2.18 13.08
CA MET A 12 1.88 1.67 14.08
C MET A 12 0.52 2.38 13.97
N MET A 13 -0.56 1.59 13.94
CA MET A 13 -1.93 2.09 13.97
C MET A 13 -2.62 1.59 15.25
N ARG A 14 -3.16 2.52 16.03
CA ARG A 14 -3.84 2.21 17.29
C ARG A 14 -4.98 3.19 17.54
N SER A 15 -6.14 2.66 17.95
CA SER A 15 -7.18 3.46 18.57
C SER A 15 -7.03 3.35 20.09
N HIS A 16 -6.72 4.46 20.74
CA HIS A 16 -6.40 4.48 22.17
C HIS A 16 -7.05 5.69 22.86
N GLY A 17 -7.62 5.46 24.00
CA GLY A 17 -8.12 6.49 24.91
C GLY A 17 -7.82 6.10 26.36
N THR A 18 -7.31 7.03 27.14
CA THR A 18 -7.03 6.81 28.56
C THR A 18 -8.30 6.95 29.39
N GLU A 19 -9.09 8.00 29.19
CA GLU A 19 -10.28 8.30 29.95
C GLU A 19 -11.57 8.14 29.12
N LEU A 20 -11.47 8.30 27.80
CA LEU A 20 -12.60 8.18 26.88
C LEU A 20 -12.39 6.99 25.93
N PRO A 21 -13.35 6.07 25.84
CA PRO A 21 -13.34 4.98 24.88
C PRO A 21 -13.19 5.54 23.44
N ARG A 22 -12.33 4.90 22.62
CA ARG A 22 -12.01 5.33 21.26
C ARG A 22 -12.29 4.25 20.21
N GLU A 23 -12.93 3.17 20.59
CA GLU A 23 -13.37 2.12 19.69
C GLU A 23 -14.39 2.66 18.69
N ILE A 24 -14.33 2.15 17.45
CA ILE A 24 -15.12 2.73 16.34
C ILE A 24 -16.62 2.69 16.57
N TRP A 25 -17.12 1.74 17.35
CA TRP A 25 -18.54 1.64 17.70
C TRP A 25 -19.05 2.72 18.65
N ASN A 26 -18.13 3.47 19.30
CA ASN A 26 -18.49 4.66 20.08
C ASN A 26 -18.77 5.89 19.20
N PHE A 27 -18.45 5.83 17.92
CA PHE A 27 -18.63 6.91 16.94
C PHE A 27 -19.77 6.62 15.95
N GLY A 28 -20.58 5.60 16.20
CA GLY A 28 -21.69 5.22 15.37
C GLY A 28 -21.81 3.71 15.17
N LYS A 29 -22.82 3.31 14.40
CA LYS A 29 -23.10 1.92 14.03
C LYS A 29 -22.77 1.70 12.55
N ARG A 30 -22.63 0.44 12.14
CA ARG A 30 -22.50 0.08 10.73
C ARG A 30 -23.70 0.62 9.93
N GLY A 31 -23.42 1.29 8.82
CA GLY A 31 -24.37 2.07 8.03
C GLY A 31 -24.35 3.57 8.34
N GLU A 32 -23.71 3.99 9.42
CA GLU A 32 -23.46 5.40 9.72
C GLU A 32 -22.07 5.81 9.23
N TRP A 33 -21.97 6.99 8.63
CA TRP A 33 -20.76 7.45 7.93
C TRP A 33 -19.48 7.41 8.79
N CYS A 34 -19.58 7.74 10.08
CA CYS A 34 -18.44 7.75 10.99
C CYS A 34 -17.86 6.36 11.22
N PHE A 35 -18.73 5.35 11.41
CA PHE A 35 -18.34 3.97 11.59
C PHE A 35 -17.77 3.41 10.28
N ASP A 36 -18.53 3.57 9.18
CA ASP A 36 -18.18 2.99 7.88
C ASP A 36 -16.87 3.55 7.33
N ALA A 37 -16.62 4.86 7.52
CA ALA A 37 -15.36 5.48 7.13
C ALA A 37 -14.16 4.91 7.90
N GLN A 38 -14.30 4.64 9.19
CA GLN A 38 -13.26 4.05 10.03
C GLN A 38 -13.07 2.55 9.71
N GLU A 39 -14.15 1.79 9.60
CA GLU A 39 -14.09 0.37 9.22
C GLU A 39 -13.43 0.17 7.85
N LYS A 40 -13.73 1.05 6.88
CA LYS A 40 -13.08 1.06 5.56
C LYS A 40 -11.55 1.18 5.68
N MET A 41 -11.08 2.09 6.52
CA MET A 41 -9.64 2.32 6.70
C MET A 41 -8.96 1.16 7.44
N ILE A 42 -9.60 0.57 8.42
CA ILE A 42 -9.11 -0.64 9.11
C ILE A 42 -9.02 -1.81 8.12
N ASN A 43 -10.07 -2.03 7.31
CA ASN A 43 -10.05 -3.06 6.28
C ASN A 43 -8.95 -2.83 5.24
N LEU A 44 -8.73 -1.58 4.82
CA LEU A 44 -7.62 -1.23 3.92
C LEU A 44 -6.27 -1.55 4.55
N ARG A 45 -6.06 -1.21 5.83
CA ARG A 45 -4.84 -1.54 6.57
C ARG A 45 -4.56 -3.04 6.57
N TYR A 46 -5.57 -3.87 6.87
CA TYR A 46 -5.44 -5.33 6.84
C TYR A 46 -5.10 -5.85 5.45
N ARG A 47 -5.72 -5.31 4.42
CA ARG A 47 -5.41 -5.69 3.04
C ARG A 47 -4.01 -5.27 2.59
N LEU A 48 -3.49 -4.18 3.13
CA LEU A 48 -2.12 -3.71 2.87
C LEU A 48 -1.06 -4.44 3.72
N LEU A 49 -1.41 -5.37 4.61
CA LEU A 49 -0.43 -6.07 5.45
C LEU A 49 0.74 -6.69 4.67
N PRO A 50 0.57 -7.32 3.50
CA PRO A 50 1.71 -7.84 2.74
C PRO A 50 2.68 -6.73 2.30
N TYR A 51 2.17 -5.56 1.92
CA TYR A 51 2.97 -4.37 1.61
C TYR A 51 3.65 -3.81 2.87
N ILE A 52 2.90 -3.66 3.95
CA ILE A 52 3.36 -3.09 5.22
C ILE A 52 4.45 -3.96 5.83
N TYR A 53 4.24 -5.27 5.90
CA TYR A 53 5.18 -6.22 6.48
C TYR A 53 6.49 -6.29 5.69
N SER A 54 6.40 -6.31 4.37
CA SER A 54 7.58 -6.25 3.49
C SER A 54 8.32 -4.92 3.61
N THR A 55 7.61 -3.80 3.77
CA THR A 55 8.22 -2.49 4.00
C THR A 55 8.90 -2.44 5.37
N SER A 56 8.30 -3.04 6.41
CA SER A 56 8.92 -3.14 7.74
C SER A 56 10.24 -3.94 7.69
N TRP A 57 10.27 -5.02 6.92
CA TRP A 57 11.51 -5.76 6.68
C TRP A 57 12.56 -4.91 5.95
N ASP A 58 12.18 -4.13 4.93
CA ASP A 58 13.10 -3.20 4.24
C ASP A 58 13.68 -2.17 5.20
N VAL A 59 12.87 -1.68 6.15
CA VAL A 59 13.33 -0.75 7.20
C VAL A 59 14.38 -1.39 8.10
N SER A 60 14.15 -2.60 8.59
CA SER A 60 15.04 -3.25 9.56
C SER A 60 16.25 -3.94 8.91
N HIS A 61 16.17 -4.34 7.65
CA HIS A 61 17.18 -5.14 6.97
C HIS A 61 18.04 -4.33 5.98
N ASN A 62 17.46 -3.31 5.37
CA ASN A 62 18.11 -2.48 4.34
C ASN A 62 18.21 -1.00 4.74
N ASP A 63 18.07 -0.67 6.03
CA ASP A 63 18.09 0.70 6.54
C ASP A 63 17.08 1.64 5.84
N GLY A 64 15.93 1.08 5.46
CA GLY A 64 14.86 1.81 4.79
C GLY A 64 14.15 2.79 5.73
N THR A 65 13.21 3.54 5.18
CA THR A 65 12.36 4.47 5.95
C THR A 65 10.90 4.24 5.59
N PHE A 66 10.06 4.07 6.62
CA PHE A 66 8.64 3.74 6.43
C PHE A 66 7.82 4.96 6.03
N MET A 67 7.90 6.04 6.82
CA MET A 67 7.30 7.34 6.51
C MET A 67 8.39 8.26 5.98
N ARG A 68 8.35 8.55 4.70
CA ARG A 68 9.42 9.23 3.95
C ARG A 68 8.97 10.65 3.62
N PRO A 69 9.63 11.70 4.12
CA PRO A 69 9.44 13.06 3.59
C PRO A 69 9.68 13.05 2.07
N LEU A 70 8.90 13.83 1.32
CA LEU A 70 8.99 13.82 -0.15
C LEU A 70 10.41 14.11 -0.67
N VAL A 71 11.15 14.95 0.03
CA VAL A 71 12.54 15.31 -0.30
C VAL A 71 13.50 14.10 -0.32
N MET A 72 13.23 13.03 0.42
CA MET A 72 14.09 11.83 0.41
C MET A 72 14.13 11.14 -0.94
N ASP A 73 13.02 11.12 -1.66
CA ASP A 73 12.90 10.44 -2.95
C ASP A 73 12.92 11.41 -4.14
N PHE A 74 12.67 12.70 -3.89
CA PHE A 74 12.53 13.73 -4.93
C PHE A 74 13.37 14.96 -4.62
N ALA A 75 14.62 14.77 -4.16
CA ALA A 75 15.53 15.85 -3.77
C ALA A 75 15.83 16.87 -4.88
N ALA A 76 15.75 16.46 -6.16
CA ALA A 76 15.93 17.34 -7.31
C ALA A 76 14.72 18.28 -7.54
N ASP A 77 13.60 18.01 -6.93
CA ASP A 77 12.41 18.87 -6.96
C ASP A 77 12.40 19.77 -5.74
N SER A 78 12.89 21.02 -5.91
CA SER A 78 13.05 21.98 -4.81
C SER A 78 11.75 22.24 -4.00
N LYS A 79 10.59 22.07 -4.62
CA LYS A 79 9.31 22.25 -3.93
C LYS A 79 9.07 21.22 -2.84
N THR A 80 9.63 20.02 -2.97
CA THR A 80 9.50 18.96 -1.96
C THR A 80 10.20 19.27 -0.65
N HIS A 81 11.15 20.22 -0.63
CA HIS A 81 11.87 20.63 0.57
C HIS A 81 10.97 21.39 1.57
N GLU A 82 9.90 21.98 1.08
CA GLU A 82 8.97 22.79 1.89
C GLU A 82 7.63 22.07 2.15
N VAL A 83 7.39 20.90 1.56
CA VAL A 83 6.15 20.15 1.75
C VAL A 83 6.21 19.32 3.03
N GLY A 84 5.69 19.86 4.12
CA GLY A 84 5.65 19.20 5.43
C GLY A 84 4.34 18.46 5.74
N GLY A 85 3.30 18.62 4.92
CA GLY A 85 1.98 18.02 5.12
C GLY A 85 1.73 16.70 4.42
N GLU A 86 2.73 16.18 3.71
CA GLU A 86 2.65 14.98 2.88
C GLU A 86 3.86 14.08 3.07
N PHE A 87 3.69 12.79 2.84
CA PHE A 87 4.79 11.82 2.94
C PHE A 87 4.55 10.62 2.03
N LEU A 88 5.61 9.89 1.72
CA LEU A 88 5.48 8.55 1.17
C LEU A 88 5.37 7.51 2.28
N PHE A 89 4.38 6.64 2.19
CA PHE A 89 4.26 5.43 2.99
C PHE A 89 4.90 4.27 2.24
N GLY A 90 6.06 3.84 2.69
CA GLY A 90 6.99 3.07 1.89
C GLY A 90 7.46 3.86 0.67
N ARG A 91 7.74 3.19 -0.45
CA ARG A 91 8.25 3.82 -1.67
C ARG A 91 7.17 4.11 -2.72
N SER A 92 5.91 3.72 -2.44
CA SER A 92 4.86 3.66 -3.46
C SER A 92 3.68 4.58 -3.23
N LEU A 93 3.31 4.87 -1.98
CA LEU A 93 2.07 5.55 -1.64
C LEU A 93 2.36 6.96 -1.10
N LEU A 94 2.02 7.99 -1.86
CA LEU A 94 1.97 9.37 -1.38
C LEU A 94 0.67 9.57 -0.62
N VAL A 95 0.78 10.07 0.61
CA VAL A 95 -0.33 10.27 1.53
C VAL A 95 -0.36 11.74 1.94
N ALA A 96 -1.51 12.39 1.79
CA ALA A 96 -1.74 13.77 2.17
C ALA A 96 -2.85 13.87 3.24
N PRO A 97 -2.50 13.75 4.54
CA PRO A 97 -3.47 13.79 5.63
C PRO A 97 -4.25 15.10 5.70
N VAL A 98 -5.56 14.99 5.82
CA VAL A 98 -6.43 16.18 6.02
C VAL A 98 -6.43 16.52 7.50
N THR A 99 -5.72 17.59 7.86
CA THR A 99 -5.47 17.97 9.26
C THR A 99 -6.35 19.12 9.76
N ARG A 100 -7.23 19.67 8.92
CA ARG A 100 -8.17 20.73 9.31
C ARG A 100 -9.60 20.21 9.35
N PRO A 101 -10.41 20.62 10.31
CA PRO A 101 -11.82 20.26 10.36
C PRO A 101 -12.61 20.94 9.22
N GLU A 102 -13.72 20.31 8.84
CA GLU A 102 -14.77 20.87 7.96
C GLU A 102 -14.31 21.36 6.58
N VAL A 103 -13.12 20.97 6.11
CA VAL A 103 -12.67 21.29 4.76
C VAL A 103 -13.27 20.31 3.75
N THR A 104 -13.62 20.83 2.57
CA THR A 104 -14.13 20.08 1.43
C THR A 104 -13.12 19.91 0.31
N GLU A 105 -12.04 20.70 0.36
CA GLU A 105 -10.93 20.65 -0.59
C GLU A 105 -9.61 20.59 0.16
N TRP A 106 -8.63 19.89 -0.43
CA TRP A 106 -7.29 19.72 0.11
C TRP A 106 -6.27 19.85 -1.00
N SER A 107 -5.26 20.67 -0.75
CA SER A 107 -4.15 20.84 -1.68
C SER A 107 -3.16 19.69 -1.52
N VAL A 108 -2.77 19.07 -2.62
CA VAL A 108 -1.80 17.96 -2.67
C VAL A 108 -0.75 18.27 -3.72
N TYR A 109 0.51 18.22 -3.34
CA TYR A 109 1.62 18.34 -4.26
C TYR A 109 2.06 16.97 -4.77
N LEU A 110 2.05 16.78 -6.06
CA LEU A 110 2.60 15.58 -6.70
C LEU A 110 4.02 15.88 -7.19
N PRO A 111 5.06 15.29 -6.58
CA PRO A 111 6.45 15.56 -6.96
C PRO A 111 6.76 15.33 -8.42
N GLN A 112 7.63 16.19 -8.97
CA GLN A 112 8.21 16.04 -10.31
C GLN A 112 9.12 14.81 -10.38
N GLY A 113 9.24 14.21 -11.56
CA GLY A 113 10.09 13.03 -11.80
C GLY A 113 9.36 11.70 -11.74
N ALA A 114 8.06 11.72 -11.43
CA ALA A 114 7.19 10.56 -11.54
C ALA A 114 5.78 10.97 -11.97
N ASP A 115 5.04 10.05 -12.58
CA ASP A 115 3.60 10.16 -12.73
C ASP A 115 2.93 9.46 -11.53
N TRP A 116 1.68 9.81 -11.28
CA TRP A 116 0.92 9.38 -10.12
C TRP A 116 -0.47 8.87 -10.49
N TRP A 117 -0.98 7.92 -9.73
CA TRP A 117 -2.32 7.39 -9.87
C TRP A 117 -3.13 7.73 -8.63
N ASP A 118 -4.25 8.41 -8.77
CA ASP A 118 -5.19 8.57 -7.64
C ASP A 118 -5.67 7.19 -7.20
N PHE A 119 -5.43 6.85 -5.95
CA PHE A 119 -5.75 5.53 -5.40
C PHE A 119 -7.24 5.21 -5.43
N TRP A 120 -8.08 6.25 -5.33
CA TRP A 120 -9.52 6.10 -5.20
C TRP A 120 -10.27 6.16 -6.54
N SER A 121 -9.71 6.77 -7.57
CA SER A 121 -10.34 6.90 -8.89
C SER A 121 -9.60 6.16 -10.01
N ASN A 122 -8.32 5.82 -9.82
CA ASN A 122 -7.40 5.37 -10.87
C ASN A 122 -7.19 6.40 -12.00
N GLU A 123 -7.38 7.67 -11.72
CA GLU A 123 -6.98 8.74 -12.63
C GLU A 123 -5.47 8.92 -12.57
N LYS A 124 -4.85 8.98 -13.74
CA LYS A 124 -3.42 9.24 -13.87
C LYS A 124 -3.18 10.75 -13.87
N GLN A 125 -2.21 11.19 -13.06
CA GLN A 125 -1.80 12.57 -12.91
C GLN A 125 -0.32 12.70 -13.22
N GLN A 126 0.10 13.79 -13.86
CA GLN A 126 1.50 14.14 -14.00
C GLN A 126 2.08 14.64 -12.67
N GLY A 127 3.36 14.38 -12.45
CA GLY A 127 4.10 15.03 -11.37
C GLY A 127 4.45 16.49 -11.67
N GLY A 128 4.99 17.18 -10.67
CA GLY A 128 5.38 18.59 -10.76
C GLY A 128 4.21 19.59 -10.60
N GLN A 129 3.07 19.16 -10.09
CA GLN A 129 1.89 20.01 -9.95
C GLN A 129 1.24 19.92 -8.57
N THR A 130 0.51 20.95 -8.20
CA THR A 130 -0.37 20.94 -7.04
C THR A 130 -1.81 20.75 -7.49
N LEU A 131 -2.51 19.81 -6.90
CA LEU A 131 -3.91 19.53 -7.16
C LEU A 131 -4.77 20.02 -6.00
N ASN A 132 -5.92 20.63 -6.30
CA ASN A 132 -6.98 20.82 -5.32
C ASN A 132 -7.92 19.62 -5.40
N ARG A 133 -7.85 18.76 -4.40
CA ARG A 133 -8.63 17.52 -4.33
C ARG A 133 -9.87 17.71 -3.48
N CYS A 134 -11.05 17.44 -4.03
CA CYS A 134 -12.25 17.34 -3.22
C CYS A 134 -12.09 16.20 -2.20
N VAL A 135 -12.32 16.50 -0.93
CA VAL A 135 -12.17 15.56 0.18
C VAL A 135 -13.47 15.48 0.98
N SER A 136 -14.23 14.40 0.76
CA SER A 136 -15.31 14.06 1.68
C SER A 136 -14.73 13.59 3.03
N LYS A 137 -15.56 13.50 4.05
CA LYS A 137 -15.17 12.96 5.37
C LYS A 137 -14.64 11.52 5.30
N GLU A 138 -14.94 10.80 4.22
CA GLU A 138 -14.61 9.39 4.00
C GLU A 138 -13.31 9.18 3.21
N ILE A 139 -12.73 10.25 2.65
CA ILE A 139 -11.57 10.16 1.75
C ILE A 139 -10.39 10.91 2.33
N LEU A 140 -9.27 10.22 2.40
CA LEU A 140 -7.93 10.75 2.56
C LEU A 140 -7.26 10.73 1.18
N PRO A 141 -6.70 11.83 0.65
CA PRO A 141 -5.95 11.79 -0.59
C PRO A 141 -4.76 10.85 -0.50
N VAL A 142 -4.73 9.87 -1.40
CA VAL A 142 -3.64 8.91 -1.57
C VAL A 142 -3.35 8.77 -3.05
N TYR A 143 -2.08 8.86 -3.41
CA TYR A 143 -1.61 8.67 -4.78
C TYR A 143 -0.58 7.56 -4.83
N VAL A 144 -0.59 6.78 -5.89
CA VAL A 144 0.35 5.69 -6.11
C VAL A 144 1.32 6.11 -7.21
N LYS A 145 2.62 6.02 -6.92
CA LYS A 145 3.67 6.32 -7.89
C LYS A 145 3.62 5.33 -9.06
N ALA A 146 3.71 5.83 -10.29
CA ALA A 146 3.84 4.98 -11.48
C ALA A 146 5.06 4.04 -11.35
N GLY A 147 4.92 2.82 -11.85
CA GLY A 147 5.88 1.73 -11.65
C GLY A 147 5.66 0.92 -10.36
N SER A 148 4.79 1.36 -9.45
CA SER A 148 4.56 0.64 -8.19
C SER A 148 3.90 -0.70 -8.40
N ILE A 149 4.35 -1.68 -7.60
CA ILE A 149 3.76 -3.00 -7.45
C ILE A 149 3.26 -3.13 -6.01
N LEU A 150 1.94 -3.17 -5.82
CA LEU A 150 1.31 -3.23 -4.51
C LEU A 150 0.65 -4.60 -4.28
N PRO A 151 1.14 -5.41 -3.34
CA PRO A 151 0.46 -6.61 -2.91
C PRO A 151 -0.68 -6.29 -1.94
N PHE A 152 -1.83 -6.88 -2.17
CA PHE A 152 -3.00 -6.82 -1.30
C PHE A 152 -3.35 -8.21 -0.80
N GLY A 153 -3.51 -8.34 0.51
CA GLY A 153 -4.00 -9.53 1.18
C GLY A 153 -5.52 -9.69 1.11
N PRO A 154 -6.03 -10.79 1.66
CA PRO A 154 -7.47 -11.04 1.78
C PRO A 154 -8.13 -10.06 2.76
N LYS A 155 -9.46 -9.97 2.70
CA LYS A 155 -10.23 -9.34 3.76
C LYS A 155 -10.28 -10.27 4.97
N VAL A 156 -9.87 -9.78 6.13
CA VAL A 156 -9.77 -10.53 7.39
C VAL A 156 -10.28 -9.72 8.58
N GLN A 157 -10.62 -10.39 9.67
CA GLN A 157 -10.98 -9.78 10.95
C GLN A 157 -9.77 -9.59 11.87
N TYR A 158 -8.74 -10.44 11.72
CA TYR A 158 -7.46 -10.33 12.43
C TYR A 158 -6.33 -10.89 11.55
N SER A 159 -5.10 -10.52 11.84
CA SER A 159 -3.94 -10.73 10.94
C SER A 159 -3.66 -12.20 10.59
N ALA A 160 -3.93 -13.13 11.50
CA ALA A 160 -3.68 -14.57 11.31
C ALA A 160 -4.91 -15.37 10.85
N GLU A 161 -6.02 -14.70 10.47
CA GLU A 161 -7.26 -15.41 10.05
C GLU A 161 -7.07 -16.22 8.77
N LYS A 162 -6.29 -15.70 7.83
CA LYS A 162 -6.07 -16.35 6.52
C LYS A 162 -4.61 -16.26 6.10
N ASN A 163 -4.13 -17.31 5.49
CA ASN A 163 -2.82 -17.31 4.85
C ASN A 163 -2.80 -16.40 3.61
N TRP A 164 -1.62 -15.95 3.23
CA TRP A 164 -1.39 -15.17 2.01
C TRP A 164 -1.22 -16.08 0.77
N ASP A 165 -2.07 -17.07 0.64
CA ASP A 165 -2.05 -18.05 -0.45
C ASP A 165 -2.64 -17.52 -1.77
N ASN A 166 -3.37 -16.39 -1.70
CA ASN A 166 -4.00 -15.75 -2.85
C ASN A 166 -3.90 -14.22 -2.74
N LEU A 167 -2.74 -13.68 -3.11
CA LEU A 167 -2.50 -12.24 -3.09
C LEU A 167 -2.93 -11.56 -4.40
N GLU A 168 -3.52 -10.38 -4.30
CA GLU A 168 -3.76 -9.49 -5.43
C GLU A 168 -2.56 -8.57 -5.62
N ILE A 169 -1.90 -8.66 -6.76
CA ILE A 169 -0.72 -7.85 -7.11
C ILE A 169 -1.18 -6.76 -8.08
N ARG A 170 -1.23 -5.53 -7.62
CA ARG A 170 -1.62 -4.36 -8.43
C ARG A 170 -0.38 -3.72 -9.02
N ILE A 171 -0.36 -3.55 -10.34
CA ILE A 171 0.70 -2.86 -11.06
C ILE A 171 0.15 -1.52 -11.54
N TYR A 172 0.80 -0.44 -11.16
CA TYR A 172 0.48 0.93 -11.56
C TYR A 172 1.41 1.34 -12.70
N PRO A 173 0.96 1.27 -13.97
CA PRO A 173 1.85 1.45 -15.12
C PRO A 173 2.34 2.90 -15.28
N GLY A 174 3.35 3.07 -16.14
CA GLY A 174 3.94 4.35 -16.50
C GLY A 174 5.42 4.49 -16.17
N ALA A 175 5.99 3.50 -15.49
CA ALA A 175 7.43 3.34 -15.27
C ALA A 175 7.73 1.88 -14.93
N ASP A 176 9.00 1.50 -15.05
CA ASP A 176 9.49 0.23 -14.52
C ASP A 176 9.43 0.23 -12.99
N GLY A 177 9.33 -0.95 -12.40
CA GLY A 177 9.27 -1.04 -10.95
C GLY A 177 9.64 -2.40 -10.38
N THR A 178 9.94 -2.39 -9.10
CA THR A 178 10.26 -3.59 -8.33
C THR A 178 9.57 -3.57 -6.99
N PHE A 179 9.31 -4.77 -6.47
CA PHE A 179 8.83 -4.96 -5.10
C PHE A 179 9.34 -6.30 -4.58
N THR A 180 9.75 -6.35 -3.32
CA THR A 180 10.15 -7.59 -2.65
C THR A 180 9.09 -7.94 -1.60
N LEU A 181 8.39 -9.04 -1.82
CA LEU A 181 7.49 -9.62 -0.82
C LEU A 181 8.32 -10.41 0.17
N TYR A 182 8.19 -10.06 1.43
CA TYR A 182 8.85 -10.72 2.56
C TYR A 182 7.85 -11.53 3.38
N GLU A 183 8.28 -12.69 3.88
CA GLU A 183 7.49 -13.56 4.76
C GLU A 183 8.40 -14.32 5.71
N ASP A 184 7.93 -14.53 6.93
CA ASP A 184 8.57 -15.30 7.99
C ASP A 184 7.53 -16.04 8.85
N GLU A 185 7.90 -16.48 10.03
CA GLU A 185 7.02 -17.16 10.98
C GLU A 185 6.08 -16.20 11.76
N ASN A 186 6.12 -14.90 11.49
CA ASN A 186 5.33 -13.78 12.06
C ASN A 186 5.60 -13.46 13.54
N ASP A 187 5.56 -14.42 14.44
CA ASP A 187 5.48 -14.19 15.90
C ASP A 187 6.71 -14.70 16.66
N ASN A 188 7.90 -14.48 16.10
CA ASN A 188 9.16 -14.80 16.76
C ASN A 188 10.35 -14.05 16.12
N TYR A 189 11.56 -14.27 16.62
CA TYR A 189 12.81 -13.67 16.15
C TYR A 189 13.67 -14.62 15.31
N ASN A 190 13.13 -15.71 14.78
CA ASN A 190 13.89 -16.65 13.97
C ASN A 190 14.36 -16.05 12.64
N TYR A 191 13.69 -15.01 12.16
CA TYR A 191 14.13 -14.25 10.99
C TYR A 191 15.55 -13.66 11.15
N GLU A 192 15.98 -13.30 12.36
CA GLU A 192 17.35 -12.85 12.63
C GLU A 192 18.39 -13.96 12.37
N LYS A 193 17.95 -15.21 12.41
CA LYS A 193 18.76 -16.40 12.09
C LYS A 193 18.55 -16.90 10.65
N GLY A 194 17.91 -16.10 9.80
CA GLY A 194 17.67 -16.41 8.40
C GLY A 194 16.40 -17.23 8.10
N ALA A 195 15.51 -17.44 9.10
CA ALA A 195 14.23 -18.13 8.90
C ALA A 195 13.18 -17.20 8.29
N TYR A 196 13.39 -16.82 7.05
CA TYR A 196 12.46 -16.01 6.25
C TYR A 196 12.59 -16.34 4.77
N SER A 197 11.67 -15.84 3.96
CA SER A 197 11.77 -15.93 2.49
C SER A 197 11.39 -14.61 1.82
N THR A 198 11.98 -14.38 0.65
CA THR A 198 11.66 -13.23 -0.20
C THR A 198 11.27 -13.70 -1.60
N ILE A 199 10.34 -12.93 -2.20
CA ILE A 199 9.94 -13.10 -3.61
C ILE A 199 10.01 -11.73 -4.26
N ARG A 200 10.92 -11.55 -5.22
CA ARG A 200 11.06 -10.29 -5.94
C ARG A 200 10.16 -10.26 -7.16
N PHE A 201 9.45 -9.15 -7.31
CA PHE A 201 8.66 -8.80 -8.48
C PHE A 201 9.39 -7.71 -9.26
N HIS A 202 9.41 -7.84 -10.57
CA HIS A 202 9.95 -6.83 -11.50
C HIS A 202 8.94 -6.56 -12.61
N TRP A 203 8.57 -5.29 -12.78
CA TRP A 203 7.71 -4.80 -13.85
C TRP A 203 8.54 -4.08 -14.90
N ASP A 204 8.44 -4.53 -16.14
CA ASP A 204 8.93 -3.84 -17.33
C ASP A 204 7.72 -3.19 -18.01
N ASP A 205 7.62 -1.86 -17.92
CA ASP A 205 6.47 -1.12 -18.39
C ASP A 205 6.38 -1.11 -19.92
N LYS A 206 7.52 -1.00 -20.61
CA LYS A 206 7.59 -1.02 -22.06
C LYS A 206 7.19 -2.38 -22.64
N ALA A 207 7.67 -3.46 -22.07
CA ALA A 207 7.33 -4.82 -22.49
C ALA A 207 5.96 -5.28 -21.98
N ARG A 208 5.34 -4.53 -21.07
CA ARG A 208 4.10 -4.90 -20.34
C ARG A 208 4.23 -6.28 -19.69
N ARG A 209 5.36 -6.50 -19.04
CA ARG A 209 5.74 -7.80 -18.50
C ARG A 209 6.04 -7.73 -17.01
N LEU A 210 5.36 -8.56 -16.23
CA LEU A 210 5.72 -8.84 -14.85
C LEU A 210 6.56 -10.11 -14.79
N THR A 211 7.72 -10.02 -14.15
CA THR A 211 8.54 -11.17 -13.75
C THR A 211 8.42 -11.35 -12.25
N ILE A 212 8.13 -12.57 -11.82
CA ILE A 212 8.16 -13.02 -10.44
C ILE A 212 9.39 -13.90 -10.33
N GLU A 213 10.41 -13.46 -9.60
CA GLU A 213 11.68 -14.17 -9.50
C GLU A 213 11.56 -15.46 -8.68
N GLU A 214 12.59 -16.27 -8.69
CA GLU A 214 12.68 -17.43 -7.81
C GLU A 214 12.65 -16.99 -6.35
N ARG A 215 11.96 -17.75 -5.51
CA ARG A 215 11.91 -17.48 -4.07
C ARG A 215 13.26 -17.78 -3.43
N GLU A 216 13.74 -16.83 -2.65
CA GLU A 216 14.96 -16.95 -1.86
C GLU A 216 14.60 -17.21 -0.39
N GLY A 217 15.37 -18.08 0.26
CA GLY A 217 15.18 -18.41 1.68
C GLY A 217 14.01 -19.37 1.96
N SER A 218 13.85 -19.70 3.22
CA SER A 218 12.79 -20.59 3.71
C SER A 218 12.60 -20.44 5.21
N PHE A 219 11.42 -20.84 5.69
CA PHE A 219 11.08 -20.86 7.12
C PHE A 219 10.07 -21.98 7.41
N PRO A 220 9.95 -22.46 8.65
CA PRO A 220 8.93 -23.43 9.06
C PRO A 220 7.50 -22.91 8.78
N GLY A 221 6.66 -23.75 8.20
CA GLY A 221 5.28 -23.35 7.85
C GLY A 221 5.12 -22.54 6.56
N MET A 222 6.20 -22.23 5.86
CA MET A 222 6.17 -21.49 4.60
C MET A 222 5.24 -22.14 3.56
N LEU A 223 4.44 -21.33 2.87
CA LEU A 223 3.59 -21.77 1.78
C LEU A 223 4.44 -22.33 0.61
N LYS A 224 4.29 -23.61 0.30
CA LYS A 224 5.01 -24.24 -0.82
C LYS A 224 4.55 -23.70 -2.17
N SER A 225 3.25 -23.43 -2.30
CA SER A 225 2.65 -22.87 -3.50
C SER A 225 1.56 -21.85 -3.14
N ARG A 226 1.32 -20.90 -4.05
CA ARG A 226 0.29 -19.87 -3.92
C ARG A 226 -0.20 -19.38 -5.28
N LYS A 227 -1.22 -18.54 -5.27
CA LYS A 227 -1.70 -17.85 -6.46
C LYS A 227 -1.46 -16.35 -6.31
N PHE A 228 -1.05 -15.71 -7.40
CA PHE A 228 -1.02 -14.27 -7.53
C PHE A 228 -2.05 -13.85 -8.57
N LYS A 229 -3.05 -13.06 -8.16
CA LYS A 229 -3.95 -12.39 -9.07
C LYS A 229 -3.30 -11.07 -9.48
N VAL A 230 -2.71 -11.03 -10.66
CA VAL A 230 -2.02 -9.83 -11.18
C VAL A 230 -2.99 -8.95 -11.93
N VAL A 231 -3.10 -7.69 -11.52
CA VAL A 231 -3.98 -6.70 -12.13
C VAL A 231 -3.17 -5.49 -12.58
N LEU A 232 -3.25 -5.17 -13.86
CA LEU A 232 -2.75 -3.90 -14.37
C LEU A 232 -3.81 -2.84 -14.11
N VAL A 233 -3.46 -1.83 -13.31
CA VAL A 233 -4.38 -0.78 -12.90
C VAL A 233 -4.73 0.12 -14.08
N GLY A 234 -6.00 0.47 -14.19
CA GLY A 234 -6.57 1.33 -15.21
C GLY A 234 -8.03 1.65 -14.89
N GLN A 235 -8.68 2.45 -15.72
CA GLN A 235 -10.03 2.97 -15.45
C GLN A 235 -11.09 1.90 -15.17
N ASN A 236 -10.96 0.70 -15.77
CA ASN A 236 -11.94 -0.38 -15.62
C ASN A 236 -11.55 -1.47 -14.61
N SER A 237 -10.42 -1.34 -13.93
CA SER A 237 -9.90 -2.39 -13.04
C SER A 237 -10.52 -2.40 -11.63
N GLY A 238 -11.34 -1.40 -11.28
CA GLY A 238 -11.77 -1.14 -9.89
C GLY A 238 -10.79 -0.21 -9.19
N THR A 239 -11.17 0.29 -8.02
CA THR A 239 -10.43 1.36 -7.33
C THR A 239 -10.33 1.12 -5.83
N GLY A 240 -9.35 1.76 -5.21
CA GLY A 240 -9.23 1.92 -3.76
C GLY A 240 -9.06 0.60 -3.01
N ASP A 241 -9.80 0.47 -1.92
CA ASP A 241 -9.76 -0.65 -0.99
C ASP A 241 -10.47 -1.92 -1.49
N ARG A 242 -11.24 -1.82 -2.58
CA ARG A 242 -12.00 -2.96 -3.12
C ARG A 242 -11.12 -3.91 -3.92
N PRO A 243 -11.42 -5.22 -3.96
CA PRO A 243 -10.76 -6.14 -4.87
C PRO A 243 -10.89 -5.66 -6.32
N MET A 244 -9.78 -5.69 -7.06
CA MET A 244 -9.79 -5.27 -8.46
C MET A 244 -10.55 -6.25 -9.34
N LYS A 245 -11.18 -5.73 -10.40
CA LYS A 245 -11.82 -6.52 -11.45
C LYS A 245 -10.78 -6.99 -12.48
N GLY A 246 -11.04 -8.10 -13.14
CA GLY A 246 -10.14 -8.64 -14.18
C GLY A 246 -8.82 -9.13 -13.62
N GLY A 247 -7.77 -9.06 -14.45
CA GLY A 247 -6.43 -9.53 -14.14
C GLY A 247 -6.21 -10.99 -14.52
N LYS A 248 -4.97 -11.45 -14.38
CA LYS A 248 -4.54 -12.81 -14.68
C LYS A 248 -4.04 -13.48 -13.41
N THR A 249 -4.43 -14.75 -13.21
CA THR A 249 -3.98 -15.53 -12.05
C THR A 249 -2.80 -16.41 -12.44
N ILE A 250 -1.73 -16.34 -11.65
CA ILE A 250 -0.50 -17.12 -11.80
C ILE A 250 -0.37 -18.05 -10.60
N SER A 251 -0.21 -19.35 -10.86
CA SER A 251 0.23 -20.29 -9.84
C SER A 251 1.76 -20.20 -9.67
N TYR A 252 2.22 -20.04 -8.45
CA TYR A 252 3.63 -19.87 -8.11
C TYR A 252 4.03 -20.88 -7.02
N ALA A 253 5.11 -21.62 -7.28
CA ALA A 253 5.65 -22.64 -6.39
C ALA A 253 7.17 -22.46 -6.18
N GLY A 254 7.60 -21.22 -6.03
CA GLY A 254 9.00 -20.87 -5.74
C GLY A 254 9.90 -20.70 -6.96
N LYS A 255 9.47 -21.09 -8.16
CA LYS A 255 10.26 -20.97 -9.40
C LYS A 255 9.88 -19.71 -10.18
N LYS A 256 10.85 -19.12 -10.85
CA LYS A 256 10.66 -17.92 -11.68
C LYS A 256 9.49 -18.08 -12.66
N LYS A 257 8.65 -17.05 -12.72
CA LYS A 257 7.52 -16.93 -13.65
C LYS A 257 7.53 -15.58 -14.34
N SER A 258 6.99 -15.52 -15.54
CA SER A 258 6.79 -14.26 -16.27
C SER A 258 5.43 -14.25 -16.92
N ILE A 259 4.78 -13.08 -16.94
CA ILE A 259 3.46 -12.88 -17.55
C ILE A 259 3.43 -11.55 -18.29
N LYS A 260 2.88 -11.56 -19.49
CA LYS A 260 2.57 -10.36 -20.26
C LYS A 260 1.12 -9.94 -19.97
N LEU A 261 0.92 -8.66 -19.61
CA LEU A 261 -0.38 -8.06 -19.26
C LEU A 261 -0.95 -7.23 -20.38
#